data_c09e87a231a2f22f01d45f60bcc5c487
#
_entry.id   c09e87a231a2f22f01d45f60bcc5c487
#
_cell.length_a   1.000
_cell.length_b   1.000
_cell.length_c   1.000
_cell.angle_alpha   90.00
_cell.angle_beta   90.00
_cell.angle_gamma   90.00
#
_symmetry.space_group_name_H-M   'P 1'
#
loop_
_entity.id
_entity.type
_entity.pdbx_description
1 polymer ?
#
loop_
_entity_poly.entity_id
_entity_poly.type
_entity_poly.pdbx_seq_one_letter_code
_entity_poly.pdbx_strand_id
1 'polypeptide(L)'
;MKKIISLVVVLVLACCLLTGCGPKAKEKVNLTIKLPVLTMPTVNDPECTDTGYFLQKAFDMFKAKYDKYDVSAKIQVFEQTDYQSNIVDCYGKENGADLMFGGYFAISGYIYDGYAIPFDDIITDAIRADFSESTWTQSRGNNGKTYLMPFYALQNILSYNKDMFRACGLDAYCYDDQEIHNWTADEWETILSTLAEKLPEGQYPMMMFAKNNQGDTHTMVQLRCKGSKFFNDEGLFNLNTPEGIAALQWIKDNYDKGYYPPSCENIEIADCGEMFPNGQLAIYVYNTALASYATSMDLGFVNFPGANDTGANSNWITGFMGFDNGDAKKVEVVKDFVKFIYETPELLDYATAGVPCSRSVTERYGDKINMSRQFLANEAYSVDFTANNPNWSGVRAAFWPHIHALLTGEETAEQAAAGLDADCNAVITSVDRKLHE
;
A
#
# COMPACT_ATOMS: atom_id res chain seq x y z
N MET A 1 24.90 -74.45 29.22
CA MET A 1 25.31 -73.39 28.21
C MET A 1 24.21 -73.01 27.25
N LYS A 2 23.46 -73.90 26.60
CA LYS A 2 22.36 -73.52 25.64
C LYS A 2 21.23 -72.65 26.23
N LYS A 3 20.85 -72.79 27.49
CA LYS A 3 19.79 -71.98 28.13
C LYS A 3 20.23 -70.58 28.54
N ILE A 4 21.52 -70.39 28.83
CA ILE A 4 22.10 -69.04 29.16
C ILE A 4 22.26 -68.22 27.91
N ILE A 5 22.65 -68.83 26.78
CA ILE A 5 22.74 -68.14 25.47
C ILE A 5 21.40 -67.64 24.97
N SER A 6 20.33 -68.46 25.20
CA SER A 6 18.94 -68.07 24.81
C SER A 6 18.43 -66.87 25.62
N LEU A 7 18.80 -66.75 26.90
CA LEU A 7 18.36 -65.66 27.77
C LEU A 7 19.10 -64.33 27.42
N VAL A 8 20.35 -64.41 27.07
CA VAL A 8 21.14 -63.23 26.65
C VAL A 8 20.68 -62.68 25.30
N VAL A 9 20.33 -63.57 24.34
CA VAL A 9 19.78 -63.14 23.04
C VAL A 9 18.43 -62.50 23.16
N VAL A 10 17.55 -62.97 24.06
CA VAL A 10 16.23 -62.34 24.34
C VAL A 10 16.38 -61.00 25.07
N LEU A 11 17.36 -60.87 25.99
CA LEU A 11 17.63 -59.58 26.64
C LEU A 11 18.23 -58.55 25.66
N VAL A 12 19.12 -58.93 24.74
CA VAL A 12 19.66 -58.04 23.72
C VAL A 12 18.62 -57.62 22.71
N LEU A 13 17.69 -58.49 22.29
CA LEU A 13 16.56 -58.16 21.45
C LEU A 13 15.52 -57.26 22.17
N ALA A 14 15.29 -57.44 23.48
CA ALA A 14 14.44 -56.55 24.26
C ALA A 14 15.04 -55.15 24.48
N CYS A 15 16.38 -55.05 24.62
CA CYS A 15 17.07 -53.77 24.67
C CYS A 15 17.09 -53.04 23.31
N CYS A 16 17.13 -53.77 22.18
CA CYS A 16 17.03 -53.16 20.86
C CYS A 16 15.62 -52.63 20.52
N LEU A 17 14.56 -53.18 21.20
CA LEU A 17 13.18 -52.65 21.04
C LEU A 17 12.87 -51.44 21.93
N LEU A 18 13.71 -51.14 22.94
CA LEU A 18 13.56 -50.01 23.83
C LEU A 18 14.37 -48.77 23.42
N THR A 19 15.23 -48.86 22.38
CA THR A 19 16.02 -47.73 21.86
C THR A 19 15.33 -47.00 20.71
N GLY A 20 14.06 -47.27 20.43
CA GLY A 20 13.30 -46.71 19.30
C GLY A 20 12.33 -45.58 19.62
N CYS A 21 12.32 -45.05 20.85
CA CYS A 21 11.44 -43.90 21.22
C CYS A 21 12.24 -42.68 21.68
N GLY A 22 13.26 -42.28 20.91
CA GLY A 22 13.67 -40.89 20.95
C GLY A 22 12.63 -40.03 20.22
N PRO A 23 12.40 -38.80 20.61
CA PRO A 23 11.52 -37.92 19.85
C PRO A 23 11.99 -37.93 18.39
N LYS A 24 11.10 -38.29 17.46
CA LYS A 24 11.38 -38.23 16.02
C LYS A 24 11.88 -36.80 15.74
N ALA A 25 13.05 -36.69 15.09
CA ALA A 25 13.53 -35.40 14.66
C ALA A 25 12.43 -34.70 13.85
N LYS A 26 12.12 -33.46 14.20
CA LYS A 26 11.12 -32.67 13.46
C LYS A 26 11.56 -32.54 12.02
N GLU A 27 10.60 -32.60 11.12
CA GLU A 27 10.85 -32.36 9.71
C GLU A 27 11.24 -30.91 9.48
N LYS A 28 12.21 -30.66 8.60
CA LYS A 28 12.70 -29.31 8.33
C LYS A 28 11.86 -28.63 7.27
N VAL A 29 11.47 -27.37 7.54
CA VAL A 29 10.79 -26.50 6.58
C VAL A 29 11.55 -25.17 6.50
N ASN A 30 12.05 -24.86 5.30
CA ASN A 30 12.83 -23.66 5.07
C ASN A 30 12.03 -22.68 4.21
N LEU A 31 11.69 -21.53 4.77
CA LEU A 31 10.95 -20.48 4.05
C LEU A 31 11.90 -19.51 3.35
N THR A 32 11.46 -18.99 2.23
CA THR A 32 12.01 -17.79 1.59
C THR A 32 11.03 -16.65 1.80
N ILE A 33 11.42 -15.65 2.57
CA ILE A 33 10.63 -14.44 2.81
C ILE A 33 11.28 -13.31 2.02
N LYS A 34 10.52 -12.66 1.14
CA LYS A 34 11.01 -11.56 0.32
C LYS A 34 10.23 -10.29 0.61
N LEU A 35 10.92 -9.16 0.69
CA LEU A 35 10.29 -7.89 0.99
C LEU A 35 11.12 -6.73 0.44
N PRO A 36 10.46 -5.65 -0.02
CA PRO A 36 11.14 -4.40 -0.29
C PRO A 36 11.65 -3.79 1.01
N VAL A 37 12.78 -3.09 0.96
CA VAL A 37 13.22 -2.26 2.06
C VAL A 37 12.26 -1.08 2.21
N LEU A 38 11.54 -1.07 3.32
CA LEU A 38 10.70 0.06 3.73
C LEU A 38 11.20 0.53 5.08
N THR A 39 11.40 1.84 5.19
CA THR A 39 11.65 2.46 6.50
C THR A 39 10.47 2.18 7.41
N MET A 40 10.75 1.68 8.62
CA MET A 40 9.72 1.21 9.53
C MET A 40 9.95 1.75 10.95
N PRO A 41 9.93 3.07 11.14
CA PRO A 41 10.03 3.66 12.47
C PRO A 41 8.77 3.33 13.26
N THR A 42 8.91 2.62 14.37
CA THR A 42 7.77 2.20 15.18
C THR A 42 7.80 2.86 16.57
N VAL A 43 6.62 3.07 17.13
CA VAL A 43 6.48 3.70 18.45
C VAL A 43 6.85 2.75 19.59
N ASN A 44 6.67 1.45 19.37
CA ASN A 44 6.87 0.39 20.36
C ASN A 44 8.31 -0.14 20.41
N ASP A 45 9.09 0.04 19.34
CA ASP A 45 10.47 -0.45 19.23
C ASP A 45 11.36 0.56 18.48
N PRO A 46 12.04 1.46 19.21
CA PRO A 46 12.92 2.46 18.60
C PRO A 46 14.14 1.87 17.84
N GLU A 47 14.46 0.59 18.05
CA GLU A 47 15.55 -0.09 17.34
C GLU A 47 15.11 -0.59 15.96
N CYS A 48 13.80 -0.65 15.71
CA CYS A 48 13.26 -1.04 14.42
C CYS A 48 13.47 0.07 13.39
N THR A 49 14.30 -0.18 12.41
CA THR A 49 14.62 0.78 11.35
C THR A 49 13.93 0.45 10.02
N ASP A 50 13.68 -0.83 9.79
CA ASP A 50 13.17 -1.31 8.50
C ASP A 50 12.39 -2.63 8.63
N THR A 51 11.77 -3.01 7.53
CA THR A 51 10.96 -4.22 7.41
C THR A 51 11.76 -5.50 7.64
N GLY A 52 13.05 -5.53 7.29
CA GLY A 52 13.92 -6.70 7.50
C GLY A 52 14.14 -6.99 8.99
N TYR A 53 14.41 -5.95 9.77
CA TYR A 53 14.51 -6.04 11.23
C TYR A 53 13.24 -6.61 11.85
N PHE A 54 12.08 -6.05 11.48
CA PHE A 54 10.79 -6.53 11.99
C PHE A 54 10.55 -8.00 11.68
N LEU A 55 10.73 -8.41 10.42
CA LEU A 55 10.45 -9.80 10.00
C LEU A 55 11.43 -10.79 10.65
N GLN A 56 12.70 -10.42 10.82
CA GLN A 56 13.66 -11.27 11.52
C GLN A 56 13.24 -11.50 12.97
N LYS A 57 12.91 -10.43 13.68
CA LYS A 57 12.44 -10.53 15.07
C LYS A 57 11.15 -11.35 15.19
N ALA A 58 10.17 -11.09 14.33
CA ALA A 58 8.92 -11.85 14.31
C ALA A 58 9.16 -13.34 14.07
N PHE A 59 10.04 -13.68 13.12
CA PHE A 59 10.34 -15.07 12.81
C PHE A 59 11.11 -15.78 13.94
N ASP A 60 12.04 -15.11 14.59
CA ASP A 60 12.77 -15.67 15.74
C ASP A 60 11.82 -15.96 16.92
N MET A 61 10.86 -15.06 17.20
CA MET A 61 9.82 -15.28 18.20
C MET A 61 8.90 -16.44 17.83
N PHE A 62 8.50 -16.54 16.58
CA PHE A 62 7.71 -17.67 16.07
C PHE A 62 8.46 -18.98 16.22
N LYS A 63 9.68 -19.06 15.70
CA LYS A 63 10.53 -20.26 15.77
C LYS A 63 10.71 -20.75 17.19
N ALA A 64 10.88 -19.87 18.16
CA ALA A 64 11.06 -20.22 19.56
C ALA A 64 9.82 -20.92 20.20
N LYS A 65 8.63 -20.68 19.66
CA LYS A 65 7.37 -21.22 20.16
C LYS A 65 6.78 -22.32 19.28
N TYR A 66 7.25 -22.44 18.04
CA TYR A 66 6.69 -23.37 17.06
C TYR A 66 7.26 -24.77 17.22
N ASP A 67 6.38 -25.75 17.38
CA ASP A 67 6.79 -27.13 17.73
C ASP A 67 6.48 -28.18 16.66
N LYS A 68 5.72 -27.83 15.60
CA LYS A 68 5.27 -28.77 14.57
C LYS A 68 6.39 -29.19 13.62
N TYR A 69 7.20 -28.24 13.15
CA TYR A 69 8.35 -28.45 12.28
C TYR A 69 9.62 -27.79 12.84
N ASP A 70 10.79 -28.20 12.35
CA ASP A 70 12.05 -27.47 12.54
C ASP A 70 12.15 -26.39 11.43
N VAL A 71 11.77 -25.15 11.77
CA VAL A 71 11.61 -24.07 10.80
C VAL A 71 12.84 -23.18 10.72
N SER A 72 13.13 -22.73 9.50
CA SER A 72 14.08 -21.65 9.24
C SER A 72 13.55 -20.73 8.15
N ALA A 73 14.00 -19.49 8.11
CA ALA A 73 13.66 -18.54 7.06
C ALA A 73 14.92 -17.88 6.49
N LYS A 74 14.94 -17.71 5.18
CA LYS A 74 15.86 -16.82 4.48
C LYS A 74 15.09 -15.53 4.18
N ILE A 75 15.36 -14.48 4.95
CA ILE A 75 14.76 -13.15 4.75
C ILE A 75 15.63 -12.40 3.74
N GLN A 76 15.04 -11.98 2.63
CA GLN A 76 15.69 -11.26 1.55
C GLN A 76 15.02 -9.90 1.37
N VAL A 77 15.78 -8.86 1.68
CA VAL A 77 15.38 -7.46 1.48
C VAL A 77 15.95 -6.98 0.15
N PHE A 78 15.17 -6.26 -0.63
CA PHE A 78 15.56 -5.72 -1.93
C PHE A 78 15.05 -4.28 -2.10
N GLU A 79 15.66 -3.53 -3.00
CA GLU A 79 15.23 -2.18 -3.32
C GLU A 79 13.85 -2.18 -4.01
N GLN A 80 13.05 -1.15 -3.77
CA GLN A 80 11.70 -1.02 -4.33
C GLN A 80 11.69 -1.09 -5.87
N THR A 81 12.75 -0.62 -6.52
CA THR A 81 12.93 -0.67 -7.97
C THR A 81 13.06 -2.09 -8.53
N ASP A 82 13.49 -3.04 -7.69
CA ASP A 82 13.75 -4.43 -8.08
C ASP A 82 12.56 -5.36 -7.80
N TYR A 83 11.40 -4.76 -7.51
CA TYR A 83 10.19 -5.48 -7.11
C TYR A 83 9.79 -6.57 -8.09
N GLN A 84 9.71 -6.23 -9.39
CA GLN A 84 9.27 -7.15 -10.44
C GLN A 84 10.15 -8.40 -10.50
N SER A 85 11.48 -8.22 -10.58
CA SER A 85 12.43 -9.33 -10.72
C SER A 85 12.54 -10.20 -9.47
N ASN A 86 12.35 -9.61 -8.28
CA ASN A 86 12.47 -10.33 -7.02
C ASN A 86 11.20 -11.06 -6.60
N ILE A 87 10.05 -10.62 -7.02
CA ILE A 87 8.77 -11.23 -6.65
C ILE A 87 8.12 -11.89 -7.86
N VAL A 88 7.75 -11.12 -8.88
CA VAL A 88 6.93 -11.62 -10.00
C VAL A 88 7.66 -12.67 -10.82
N ASP A 89 8.96 -12.54 -11.00
CA ASP A 89 9.74 -13.50 -11.79
C ASP A 89 10.20 -14.73 -11.00
N CYS A 90 9.97 -14.76 -9.69
CA CYS A 90 10.53 -15.78 -8.80
C CYS A 90 9.52 -16.78 -8.23
N TYR A 91 8.24 -16.43 -8.05
CA TYR A 91 7.29 -17.39 -7.49
C TYR A 91 7.02 -18.55 -8.48
N GLY A 92 6.61 -19.70 -7.96
CA GLY A 92 6.54 -20.93 -8.73
C GLY A 92 7.90 -21.58 -9.01
N LYS A 93 8.98 -21.07 -8.41
CA LYS A 93 10.35 -21.59 -8.54
C LYS A 93 10.92 -21.94 -7.16
N GLU A 94 11.96 -22.77 -7.12
CA GLU A 94 12.60 -23.23 -5.89
C GLU A 94 13.07 -22.08 -4.97
N ASN A 95 13.54 -20.97 -5.56
CA ASN A 95 13.96 -19.77 -4.84
C ASN A 95 12.90 -18.67 -4.79
N GLY A 96 11.65 -19.00 -5.12
CA GLY A 96 10.52 -18.11 -5.07
C GLY A 96 10.20 -17.65 -3.64
N ALA A 97 9.46 -16.57 -3.51
CA ALA A 97 8.94 -16.15 -2.23
C ALA A 97 7.86 -17.14 -1.74
N ASP A 98 7.97 -17.62 -0.50
CA ASP A 98 6.90 -18.33 0.18
C ASP A 98 5.99 -17.34 0.93
N LEU A 99 6.57 -16.22 1.38
CA LEU A 99 5.89 -15.10 2.02
C LEU A 99 6.51 -13.78 1.55
N MET A 100 5.65 -12.81 1.33
CA MET A 100 6.03 -11.42 1.06
C MET A 100 5.35 -10.49 2.06
N PHE A 101 6.03 -9.38 2.40
CA PHE A 101 5.44 -8.24 3.07
C PHE A 101 5.52 -7.03 2.15
N GLY A 102 4.38 -6.44 1.79
CA GLY A 102 4.35 -5.37 0.80
C GLY A 102 2.95 -4.80 0.54
N GLY A 103 2.84 -3.93 -0.46
CA GLY A 103 1.62 -3.20 -0.77
C GLY A 103 0.58 -4.02 -1.56
N TYR A 104 -0.70 -3.72 -1.33
CA TYR A 104 -1.85 -4.46 -1.88
C TYR A 104 -1.99 -4.40 -3.41
N PHE A 105 -1.44 -3.38 -4.05
CA PHE A 105 -1.63 -3.12 -5.49
C PHE A 105 -1.15 -4.24 -6.44
N ALA A 106 -0.32 -5.16 -5.94
CA ALA A 106 0.17 -6.29 -6.71
C ALA A 106 -0.65 -7.59 -6.51
N ILE A 107 -1.58 -7.59 -5.54
CA ILE A 107 -2.28 -8.81 -5.11
C ILE A 107 -3.06 -9.47 -6.23
N SER A 108 -3.74 -8.69 -7.07
CA SER A 108 -4.53 -9.22 -8.19
C SER A 108 -3.68 -9.95 -9.21
N GLY A 109 -2.45 -9.47 -9.46
CA GLY A 109 -1.48 -10.16 -10.31
C GLY A 109 -1.07 -11.51 -9.74
N TYR A 110 -0.81 -11.59 -8.45
CA TYR A 110 -0.43 -12.85 -7.79
C TYR A 110 -1.57 -13.87 -7.76
N ILE A 111 -2.82 -13.40 -7.57
CA ILE A 111 -4.01 -14.25 -7.64
C ILE A 111 -4.17 -14.76 -9.07
N TYR A 112 -4.07 -13.88 -10.06
CA TYR A 112 -4.17 -14.22 -11.48
C TYR A 112 -3.15 -15.28 -11.89
N ASP A 113 -1.91 -15.17 -11.43
CA ASP A 113 -0.86 -16.15 -11.74
C ASP A 113 -1.04 -17.49 -10.99
N GLY A 114 -2.00 -17.57 -10.08
CA GLY A 114 -2.40 -18.81 -9.39
C GLY A 114 -1.47 -19.25 -8.26
N TYR A 115 -0.56 -18.39 -7.81
CA TYR A 115 0.37 -18.71 -6.73
C TYR A 115 -0.02 -18.13 -5.37
N ALA A 116 -0.89 -17.10 -5.34
CA ALA A 116 -1.34 -16.51 -4.08
C ALA A 116 -2.19 -17.50 -3.27
N ILE A 117 -1.94 -17.60 -1.98
CA ILE A 117 -2.73 -18.43 -1.06
C ILE A 117 -3.75 -17.58 -0.29
N PRO A 118 -5.01 -18.07 -0.13
CA PRO A 118 -5.97 -17.38 0.72
C PRO A 118 -5.68 -17.61 2.20
N PHE A 119 -6.01 -16.62 3.03
CA PHE A 119 -5.82 -16.65 4.49
C PHE A 119 -7.11 -16.81 5.29
N ASP A 120 -8.27 -17.03 4.64
CA ASP A 120 -9.57 -17.06 5.32
C ASP A 120 -9.62 -18.08 6.47
N ASP A 121 -8.91 -19.19 6.36
CA ASP A 121 -8.84 -20.26 7.36
C ASP A 121 -8.07 -19.89 8.64
N ILE A 122 -7.26 -18.83 8.62
CA ILE A 122 -6.55 -18.34 9.80
C ILE A 122 -7.19 -17.06 10.40
N ILE A 123 -8.15 -16.46 9.71
CA ILE A 123 -8.84 -15.25 10.18
C ILE A 123 -9.91 -15.65 11.19
N THR A 124 -9.58 -15.58 12.47
CA THR A 124 -10.53 -15.79 13.56
C THR A 124 -11.53 -14.63 13.66
N ASP A 125 -12.65 -14.84 14.39
CA ASP A 125 -13.62 -13.77 14.66
C ASP A 125 -12.95 -12.56 15.35
N ALA A 126 -11.99 -12.80 16.23
CA ALA A 126 -11.24 -11.75 16.91
C ALA A 126 -10.38 -10.94 15.93
N ILE A 127 -9.64 -11.62 15.04
CA ILE A 127 -8.87 -10.95 13.99
C ILE A 127 -9.81 -10.16 13.07
N ARG A 128 -10.92 -10.78 12.63
CA ARG A 128 -11.88 -10.11 11.75
C ARG A 128 -12.46 -8.85 12.35
N ALA A 129 -12.81 -8.87 13.63
CA ALA A 129 -13.42 -7.72 14.33
C ALA A 129 -12.43 -6.56 14.58
N ASP A 130 -11.13 -6.84 14.56
CA ASP A 130 -10.09 -5.83 14.83
C ASP A 130 -9.80 -4.90 13.63
N PHE A 131 -10.33 -5.23 12.44
CA PHE A 131 -10.13 -4.46 11.21
C PHE A 131 -11.46 -3.96 10.65
N SER A 132 -11.42 -2.89 9.85
CA SER A 132 -12.61 -2.35 9.18
C SER A 132 -13.03 -3.21 7.98
N GLU A 133 -14.30 -3.14 7.58
CA GLU A 133 -14.77 -3.84 6.37
C GLU A 133 -14.14 -3.22 5.10
N SER A 134 -13.84 -1.91 5.10
CA SER A 134 -13.10 -1.26 4.02
C SER A 134 -11.71 -1.89 3.83
N THR A 135 -10.98 -2.10 4.93
CA THR A 135 -9.68 -2.78 4.91
C THR A 135 -9.78 -4.20 4.38
N TRP A 136 -10.79 -4.98 4.82
CA TRP A 136 -11.01 -6.32 4.32
C TRP A 136 -11.38 -6.34 2.83
N THR A 137 -12.18 -5.39 2.37
CA THR A 137 -12.57 -5.29 0.95
C THR A 137 -11.35 -5.10 0.06
N GLN A 138 -10.42 -4.22 0.44
CA GLN A 138 -9.16 -4.01 -0.28
C GLN A 138 -8.17 -5.21 -0.19
N SER A 139 -8.41 -6.12 0.75
CA SER A 139 -7.56 -7.31 0.98
C SER A 139 -8.04 -8.57 0.25
N ARG A 140 -9.20 -8.49 -0.43
CA ARG A 140 -9.84 -9.62 -1.12
C ARG A 140 -9.55 -9.62 -2.63
N GLY A 141 -9.50 -10.82 -3.19
CA GLY A 141 -9.62 -11.00 -4.63
C GLY A 141 -11.08 -10.94 -5.09
N ASN A 142 -11.30 -11.00 -6.41
CA ASN A 142 -12.65 -10.97 -7.02
C ASN A 142 -13.53 -12.15 -6.58
N ASN A 143 -12.93 -13.27 -6.18
CA ASN A 143 -13.63 -14.44 -5.62
C ASN A 143 -14.04 -14.29 -4.15
N GLY A 144 -13.84 -13.11 -3.56
CA GLY A 144 -14.19 -12.78 -2.19
C GLY A 144 -13.28 -13.37 -1.11
N LYS A 145 -12.24 -14.13 -1.47
CA LYS A 145 -11.26 -14.66 -0.53
C LYS A 145 -10.22 -13.62 -0.18
N THR A 146 -9.71 -13.66 1.05
CA THR A 146 -8.69 -12.77 1.57
C THR A 146 -7.29 -13.26 1.22
N TYR A 147 -6.52 -12.49 0.47
CA TYR A 147 -5.15 -12.82 0.04
C TYR A 147 -4.08 -11.90 0.63
N LEU A 148 -4.48 -10.75 1.15
CA LEU A 148 -3.62 -9.86 1.92
C LEU A 148 -4.07 -9.85 3.37
N MET A 149 -3.16 -10.15 4.29
CA MET A 149 -3.38 -9.88 5.71
C MET A 149 -2.93 -8.45 5.98
N PRO A 150 -3.88 -7.50 6.22
CA PRO A 150 -3.59 -6.06 6.29
C PRO A 150 -2.85 -5.72 7.57
N PHE A 151 -1.83 -4.87 7.51
CA PHE A 151 -1.00 -4.54 8.67
C PHE A 151 -1.06 -3.05 9.00
N TYR A 152 -0.58 -2.20 8.10
CA TYR A 152 -0.75 -0.75 8.19
C TYR A 152 -1.11 -0.15 6.84
N ALA A 153 -1.62 1.07 6.86
CA ALA A 153 -1.98 1.83 5.67
C ALA A 153 -1.15 3.11 5.57
N LEU A 154 -0.96 3.58 4.34
CA LEU A 154 -0.47 4.91 4.01
C LEU A 154 -1.56 5.61 3.20
N GLN A 155 -2.32 6.48 3.86
CA GLN A 155 -3.35 7.26 3.19
C GLN A 155 -2.72 8.56 2.67
N ASN A 156 -2.88 8.83 1.36
CA ASN A 156 -2.39 10.06 0.76
C ASN A 156 -3.53 11.07 0.71
N ILE A 157 -3.33 12.17 1.41
CA ILE A 157 -4.14 13.37 1.43
C ILE A 157 -3.29 14.57 0.96
N LEU A 158 -3.82 15.76 0.99
CA LEU A 158 -3.06 16.99 0.80
C LEU A 158 -2.77 17.65 2.14
N SER A 159 -1.57 18.17 2.29
CA SER A 159 -1.22 19.14 3.31
C SER A 159 -1.02 20.52 2.69
N TYR A 160 -1.27 21.57 3.45
CA TYR A 160 -1.00 22.94 3.03
C TYR A 160 -0.23 23.69 4.11
N ASN A 161 0.66 24.59 3.66
CA ASN A 161 1.47 25.45 4.53
C ASN A 161 0.63 26.67 4.96
N LYS A 162 0.18 26.68 6.23
CA LYS A 162 -0.65 27.77 6.78
C LYS A 162 0.05 29.14 6.74
N ASP A 163 1.38 29.19 6.87
CA ASP A 163 2.11 30.47 6.81
C ASP A 163 2.06 31.06 5.40
N MET A 164 2.19 30.23 4.36
CA MET A 164 2.04 30.69 2.97
C MET A 164 0.59 31.12 2.69
N PHE A 165 -0.40 30.42 3.22
CA PHE A 165 -1.82 30.77 3.12
C PHE A 165 -2.09 32.12 3.77
N ARG A 166 -1.65 32.34 5.01
CA ARG A 166 -1.81 33.61 5.74
C ARG A 166 -1.11 34.75 5.01
N ALA A 167 0.10 34.53 4.50
CA ALA A 167 0.83 35.53 3.71
C ALA A 167 0.07 35.96 2.45
N CYS A 168 -0.77 35.06 1.90
CA CYS A 168 -1.64 35.35 0.75
C CYS A 168 -3.03 35.87 1.15
N GLY A 169 -3.35 36.00 2.46
CA GLY A 169 -4.65 36.44 2.96
C GLY A 169 -5.74 35.38 2.90
N LEU A 170 -5.34 34.11 2.97
CA LEU A 170 -6.21 32.92 2.98
C LEU A 170 -6.47 32.40 4.40
N ASP A 171 -6.44 33.28 5.42
CA ASP A 171 -6.63 32.91 6.83
C ASP A 171 -7.94 32.14 7.07
N ALA A 172 -8.99 32.45 6.32
CA ALA A 172 -10.29 31.78 6.44
C ALA A 172 -10.25 30.28 6.13
N TYR A 173 -9.21 29.82 5.43
CA TYR A 173 -8.98 28.42 5.07
C TYR A 173 -7.91 27.75 5.93
N CYS A 174 -7.39 28.44 6.94
CA CYS A 174 -6.42 27.90 7.90
C CYS A 174 -7.16 27.38 9.13
N TYR A 175 -7.42 26.09 9.19
CA TYR A 175 -8.03 25.45 10.36
C TYR A 175 -7.04 25.32 11.51
N ASP A 176 -7.46 25.60 12.73
CA ASP A 176 -6.61 25.54 13.94
C ASP A 176 -6.54 24.14 14.55
N ASP A 177 -7.30 23.20 14.03
CA ASP A 177 -7.28 21.80 14.44
C ASP A 177 -6.31 20.96 13.57
N GLN A 178 -6.22 19.67 13.89
CA GLN A 178 -5.44 18.69 13.12
C GLN A 178 -6.34 17.73 12.34
N GLU A 179 -7.62 18.10 12.12
CA GLU A 179 -8.56 17.29 11.36
C GLU A 179 -8.27 17.36 9.86
N ILE A 180 -8.75 16.35 9.13
CA ILE A 180 -8.66 16.32 7.67
C ILE A 180 -9.97 16.92 7.13
N HIS A 181 -9.87 18.08 6.51
CA HIS A 181 -11.00 18.83 5.99
C HIS A 181 -11.26 18.53 4.51
N ASN A 182 -12.39 19.01 4.00
CA ASN A 182 -12.73 19.04 2.59
C ASN A 182 -13.04 20.48 2.20
N TRP A 183 -12.39 20.97 1.15
CA TRP A 183 -12.78 22.24 0.55
C TRP A 183 -13.80 22.00 -0.54
N THR A 184 -14.76 22.93 -0.67
CA THR A 184 -15.69 22.96 -1.79
C THR A 184 -14.96 23.27 -3.10
N ALA A 185 -15.60 23.01 -4.23
CA ALA A 185 -15.01 23.32 -5.55
C ALA A 185 -14.71 24.83 -5.71
N ASP A 186 -15.59 25.69 -5.18
CA ASP A 186 -15.40 27.15 -5.23
C ASP A 186 -14.26 27.60 -4.31
N GLU A 187 -14.10 27.00 -3.14
CA GLU A 187 -12.97 27.24 -2.25
C GLU A 187 -11.65 26.80 -2.90
N TRP A 188 -11.61 25.66 -3.55
CA TRP A 188 -10.44 25.21 -4.30
C TRP A 188 -9.99 26.23 -5.36
N GLU A 189 -10.91 26.70 -6.21
CA GLU A 189 -10.60 27.67 -7.24
C GLU A 189 -10.12 29.02 -6.62
N THR A 190 -10.80 29.47 -5.54
CA THR A 190 -10.42 30.68 -4.80
C THR A 190 -9.01 30.57 -4.21
N ILE A 191 -8.70 29.43 -3.57
CA ILE A 191 -7.38 29.17 -2.97
C ILE A 191 -6.31 29.13 -4.03
N LEU A 192 -6.46 28.32 -5.07
CA LEU A 192 -5.43 28.14 -6.10
C LEU A 192 -5.18 29.44 -6.88
N SER A 193 -6.24 30.17 -7.26
CA SER A 193 -6.09 31.45 -7.97
C SER A 193 -5.45 32.52 -7.09
N THR A 194 -5.81 32.60 -5.81
CA THR A 194 -5.21 33.55 -4.87
C THR A 194 -3.73 33.25 -4.61
N LEU A 195 -3.39 31.98 -4.45
CA LEU A 195 -2.00 31.55 -4.30
C LEU A 195 -1.19 31.89 -5.55
N ALA A 196 -1.70 31.57 -6.76
CA ALA A 196 -1.00 31.86 -8.01
C ALA A 196 -0.77 33.37 -8.23
N GLU A 197 -1.72 34.21 -7.78
CA GLU A 197 -1.60 35.68 -7.88
C GLU A 197 -0.61 36.26 -6.87
N LYS A 198 -0.54 35.72 -5.65
CA LYS A 198 0.14 36.38 -4.52
C LYS A 198 1.44 35.73 -4.07
N LEU A 199 1.68 34.47 -4.43
CA LEU A 199 2.95 33.82 -4.08
C LEU A 199 4.12 34.51 -4.79
N PRO A 200 5.28 34.61 -4.11
CA PRO A 200 6.51 35.09 -4.73
C PRO A 200 6.95 34.24 -5.93
N GLU A 201 7.75 34.80 -6.82
CA GLU A 201 8.39 34.07 -7.91
C GLU A 201 9.15 32.83 -7.38
N GLY A 202 8.98 31.67 -8.02
CA GLY A 202 9.56 30.41 -7.63
C GLY A 202 8.77 29.65 -6.57
N GLN A 203 7.61 30.15 -6.16
CA GLN A 203 6.64 29.46 -5.32
C GLN A 203 5.35 29.20 -6.09
N TYR A 204 4.74 28.05 -5.88
CA TYR A 204 3.58 27.58 -6.65
C TYR A 204 2.47 27.05 -5.73
N PRO A 205 1.20 27.17 -6.16
CA PRO A 205 0.08 26.66 -5.39
C PRO A 205 0.18 25.16 -5.05
N MET A 206 0.44 24.32 -6.03
CA MET A 206 0.51 22.88 -5.85
C MET A 206 1.32 22.19 -6.95
N MET A 207 1.34 20.85 -6.97
CA MET A 207 2.08 20.03 -7.93
C MET A 207 1.17 19.08 -8.69
N MET A 208 1.54 18.80 -9.96
CA MET A 208 1.01 17.72 -10.78
C MET A 208 2.16 16.84 -11.29
N PHE A 209 1.90 15.54 -11.45
CA PHE A 209 2.90 14.54 -11.83
C PHE A 209 2.55 13.93 -13.18
N ALA A 210 3.51 13.92 -14.12
CA ALA A 210 3.31 13.30 -15.43
C ALA A 210 4.61 12.81 -16.10
N LYS A 211 5.74 12.73 -15.37
CA LYS A 211 7.01 12.31 -15.93
C LYS A 211 7.10 10.79 -16.16
N ASN A 212 6.51 10.03 -15.27
CA ASN A 212 6.50 8.57 -15.27
C ASN A 212 5.29 8.07 -14.46
N ASN A 213 5.25 6.79 -14.13
CA ASN A 213 4.16 6.20 -13.36
C ASN A 213 4.19 6.56 -11.85
N GLN A 214 5.14 7.33 -11.37
CA GLN A 214 5.14 7.82 -9.99
C GLN A 214 4.23 9.06 -9.87
N GLY A 215 3.39 9.08 -8.85
CA GLY A 215 2.39 10.14 -8.67
C GLY A 215 1.11 9.96 -9.48
N ASP A 216 1.01 8.94 -10.33
CA ASP A 216 -0.18 8.64 -11.12
C ASP A 216 -1.44 8.44 -10.27
N THR A 217 -1.33 7.80 -9.09
CA THR A 217 -2.46 7.64 -8.17
C THR A 217 -2.96 8.98 -7.62
N HIS A 218 -2.08 9.96 -7.42
CA HIS A 218 -2.48 11.32 -7.03
C HIS A 218 -3.27 11.99 -8.15
N THR A 219 -2.85 11.83 -9.40
CA THR A 219 -3.58 12.31 -10.58
C THR A 219 -4.94 11.62 -10.70
N MET A 220 -4.99 10.29 -10.55
CA MET A 220 -6.25 9.53 -10.57
C MET A 220 -7.24 10.00 -9.51
N VAL A 221 -6.78 10.28 -8.29
CA VAL A 221 -7.64 10.83 -7.24
C VAL A 221 -8.18 12.21 -7.64
N GLN A 222 -7.35 13.08 -8.23
CA GLN A 222 -7.77 14.40 -8.69
C GLN A 222 -8.83 14.33 -9.81
N LEU A 223 -8.83 13.30 -10.66
CA LEU A 223 -9.87 13.10 -11.67
C LEU A 223 -11.28 12.95 -11.09
N ARG A 224 -11.40 12.71 -9.78
CA ARG A 224 -12.69 12.70 -9.08
C ARG A 224 -13.31 14.09 -8.88
N CYS A 225 -12.55 15.16 -9.09
CA CYS A 225 -12.98 16.55 -8.82
C CYS A 225 -14.24 16.98 -9.55
N LYS A 226 -14.55 16.37 -10.70
CA LYS A 226 -15.76 16.65 -11.50
C LYS A 226 -16.76 15.48 -11.50
N GLY A 227 -16.61 14.50 -10.60
CA GLY A 227 -17.52 13.36 -10.47
C GLY A 227 -17.16 12.14 -11.29
N SER A 228 -16.00 12.14 -11.94
CA SER A 228 -15.50 10.96 -12.65
C SER A 228 -15.28 9.78 -11.70
N LYS A 229 -15.62 8.59 -12.16
CA LYS A 229 -15.47 7.32 -11.45
C LYS A 229 -14.43 6.48 -12.13
N PHE A 230 -13.32 6.91 -12.56
CA PHE A 230 -12.32 6.17 -13.36
C PHE A 230 -12.79 4.91 -14.07
N PHE A 231 -13.43 3.99 -13.32
CA PHE A 231 -13.88 2.66 -13.77
C PHE A 231 -15.39 2.60 -13.88
N ASN A 232 -15.86 1.86 -14.86
CA ASN A 232 -17.24 1.37 -14.94
C ASN A 232 -17.45 0.15 -14.00
N ASP A 233 -18.66 -0.39 -13.99
CA ASP A 233 -19.01 -1.56 -13.16
C ASP A 233 -18.26 -2.84 -13.57
N GLU A 234 -17.68 -2.87 -14.78
CA GLU A 234 -16.84 -3.98 -15.26
C GLU A 234 -15.36 -3.81 -14.86
N GLY A 235 -15.00 -2.70 -14.19
CA GLY A 235 -13.64 -2.36 -13.80
C GLY A 235 -12.76 -1.93 -14.99
N LEU A 236 -13.36 -1.44 -16.06
CA LEU A 236 -12.68 -0.81 -17.18
C LEU A 236 -12.62 0.70 -16.99
N PHE A 237 -11.55 1.33 -17.46
CA PHE A 237 -11.46 2.79 -17.50
C PHE A 237 -12.64 3.38 -18.27
N ASN A 238 -13.21 4.44 -17.77
CA ASN A 238 -14.38 5.13 -18.30
C ASN A 238 -14.25 6.64 -18.10
N LEU A 239 -13.18 7.21 -18.63
CA LEU A 239 -12.87 8.63 -18.56
C LEU A 239 -13.42 9.43 -19.74
N ASN A 240 -13.73 8.77 -20.86
CA ASN A 240 -14.36 9.41 -22.02
C ASN A 240 -15.85 9.67 -21.79
N THR A 241 -16.13 10.40 -20.69
CA THR A 241 -17.45 10.88 -20.25
C THR A 241 -17.38 12.38 -20.04
N PRO A 242 -18.52 13.10 -20.00
CA PRO A 242 -18.53 14.53 -19.69
C PRO A 242 -17.76 14.86 -18.40
N GLU A 243 -17.90 14.07 -17.35
CA GLU A 243 -17.26 14.25 -16.05
C GLU A 243 -15.75 13.98 -16.12
N GLY A 244 -15.34 12.94 -16.83
CA GLY A 244 -13.91 12.59 -17.00
C GLY A 244 -13.18 13.63 -17.85
N ILE A 245 -13.78 14.05 -18.97
CA ILE A 245 -13.26 15.12 -19.82
C ILE A 245 -13.17 16.43 -19.04
N ALA A 246 -14.21 16.79 -18.27
CA ALA A 246 -14.19 18.01 -17.45
C ALA A 246 -13.11 17.98 -16.36
N ALA A 247 -12.82 16.80 -15.79
CA ALA A 247 -11.75 16.64 -14.81
C ALA A 247 -10.35 16.78 -15.45
N LEU A 248 -10.14 16.19 -16.62
CA LEU A 248 -8.90 16.35 -17.39
C LEU A 248 -8.71 17.81 -17.84
N GLN A 249 -9.78 18.46 -18.32
CA GLN A 249 -9.74 19.88 -18.68
C GLN A 249 -9.40 20.76 -17.46
N TRP A 250 -9.97 20.47 -16.30
CA TRP A 250 -9.65 21.19 -15.06
C TRP A 250 -8.15 21.07 -14.70
N ILE A 251 -7.54 19.89 -14.87
CA ILE A 251 -6.10 19.69 -14.67
C ILE A 251 -5.30 20.54 -15.65
N LYS A 252 -5.68 20.52 -16.94
CA LYS A 252 -5.03 21.32 -17.97
C LYS A 252 -5.16 22.82 -17.73
N ASP A 253 -6.35 23.28 -17.36
CA ASP A 253 -6.61 24.67 -17.06
C ASP A 253 -5.75 25.16 -15.88
N ASN A 254 -5.56 24.34 -14.85
CA ASN A 254 -4.72 24.64 -13.71
C ASN A 254 -3.23 24.75 -14.11
N TYR A 255 -2.78 23.89 -15.02
CA TYR A 255 -1.44 23.98 -15.61
C TYR A 255 -1.26 25.28 -16.39
N ASP A 256 -2.20 25.62 -17.26
CA ASP A 256 -2.15 26.84 -18.10
C ASP A 256 -2.26 28.14 -17.29
N LYS A 257 -2.97 28.11 -16.15
CA LYS A 257 -3.05 29.21 -15.19
C LYS A 257 -1.78 29.36 -14.31
N GLY A 258 -0.81 28.43 -14.42
CA GLY A 258 0.41 28.45 -13.63
C GLY A 258 0.23 28.03 -12.17
N TYR A 259 -0.78 27.21 -11.86
CA TYR A 259 -0.99 26.70 -10.52
C TYR A 259 0.01 25.59 -10.14
N TYR A 260 0.71 25.04 -11.14
CA TYR A 260 1.80 24.08 -10.98
C TYR A 260 3.14 24.69 -11.40
N PRO A 261 4.28 24.16 -10.91
CA PRO A 261 5.59 24.58 -11.38
C PRO A 261 5.72 24.44 -12.91
N PRO A 262 6.39 25.35 -13.60
CA PRO A 262 6.67 25.22 -15.03
C PRO A 262 7.39 23.89 -15.32
N SER A 263 6.97 23.21 -16.37
CA SER A 263 7.52 21.90 -16.76
C SER A 263 7.39 20.82 -15.68
N CYS A 264 6.34 20.90 -14.86
CA CYS A 264 6.08 19.91 -13.81
C CYS A 264 5.89 18.48 -14.36
N GLU A 265 5.50 18.35 -15.63
CA GLU A 265 5.41 17.08 -16.35
C GLU A 265 6.77 16.38 -16.49
N ASN A 266 7.87 17.07 -16.24
CA ASN A 266 9.23 16.53 -16.28
C ASN A 266 9.91 16.40 -14.89
N ILE A 267 9.21 16.75 -13.81
CA ILE A 267 9.76 16.71 -12.44
C ILE A 267 9.48 15.34 -11.81
N GLU A 268 10.50 14.75 -11.18
CA GLU A 268 10.37 13.48 -10.44
C GLU A 268 9.65 13.71 -9.10
N ILE A 269 8.90 12.71 -8.64
CA ILE A 269 8.21 12.80 -7.35
C ILE A 269 9.18 13.01 -6.18
N ALA A 270 10.40 12.47 -6.26
CA ALA A 270 11.43 12.67 -5.26
C ALA A 270 11.84 14.14 -5.14
N ASP A 271 12.00 14.85 -6.29
CA ASP A 271 12.33 16.26 -6.30
C ASP A 271 11.21 17.12 -5.72
N CYS A 272 9.95 16.73 -5.94
CA CYS A 272 8.79 17.40 -5.34
C CYS A 272 8.78 17.28 -3.81
N GLY A 273 9.22 16.14 -3.27
CA GLY A 273 9.36 15.93 -1.83
C GLY A 273 10.26 16.95 -1.16
N GLU A 274 11.27 17.46 -1.86
CA GLU A 274 12.16 18.53 -1.38
C GLU A 274 11.56 19.94 -1.59
N MET A 275 10.73 20.14 -2.61
CA MET A 275 10.14 21.45 -2.91
C MET A 275 9.20 21.95 -1.82
N PHE A 276 8.42 21.07 -1.21
CA PHE A 276 7.45 21.46 -0.19
C PHE A 276 8.11 21.94 1.11
N PRO A 277 9.03 21.19 1.76
CA PRO A 277 9.71 21.69 2.96
C PRO A 277 10.58 22.92 2.71
N ASN A 278 11.03 23.12 1.48
CA ASN A 278 11.76 24.32 1.07
C ASN A 278 10.84 25.51 0.78
N GLY A 279 9.52 25.39 0.97
CA GLY A 279 8.55 26.47 0.78
C GLY A 279 8.31 26.85 -0.68
N GLN A 280 8.59 25.97 -1.62
CA GLN A 280 8.33 26.19 -3.04
C GLN A 280 6.93 25.76 -3.47
N LEU A 281 6.25 24.93 -2.67
CA LEU A 281 4.87 24.52 -2.87
C LEU A 281 4.03 24.93 -1.66
N ALA A 282 2.86 25.50 -1.89
CA ALA A 282 1.92 25.85 -0.82
C ALA A 282 1.07 24.62 -0.40
N ILE A 283 0.80 23.71 -1.34
CA ILE A 283 0.01 22.48 -1.13
C ILE A 283 0.81 21.31 -1.69
N TYR A 284 0.89 20.22 -0.91
CA TYR A 284 1.56 18.98 -1.33
C TYR A 284 0.92 17.74 -0.71
N VAL A 285 1.20 16.60 -1.31
CA VAL A 285 0.74 15.30 -0.80
C VAL A 285 1.33 15.02 0.59
N TYR A 286 0.51 14.51 1.48
CA TYR A 286 0.89 14.13 2.84
C TYR A 286 0.44 12.72 3.16
N ASN A 287 1.31 11.97 3.81
CA ASN A 287 0.99 10.73 4.50
C ASN A 287 1.94 10.55 5.70
N THR A 288 1.74 9.51 6.50
CA THR A 288 2.56 9.29 7.71
C THR A 288 4.04 9.07 7.40
N ALA A 289 4.40 8.53 6.24
CA ALA A 289 5.79 8.37 5.82
C ALA A 289 6.46 9.71 5.47
N LEU A 290 5.68 10.71 5.03
CA LEU A 290 6.15 12.05 4.70
C LEU A 290 6.11 13.01 5.90
N ALA A 291 5.61 12.57 7.04
CA ALA A 291 5.48 13.41 8.25
C ALA A 291 6.81 13.97 8.75
N SER A 292 7.94 13.36 8.42
CA SER A 292 9.28 13.86 8.77
C SER A 292 9.59 15.22 8.14
N TYR A 293 8.99 15.55 7.00
CA TYR A 293 9.16 16.85 6.35
C TYR A 293 8.43 17.99 7.08
N ALA A 294 7.43 17.64 7.88
CA ALA A 294 6.45 18.58 8.41
C ALA A 294 6.72 19.03 9.84
N THR A 295 7.76 18.53 10.52
CA THR A 295 7.99 18.78 11.94
C THR A 295 8.29 20.24 12.30
N SER A 296 8.64 21.09 11.32
CA SER A 296 8.94 22.50 11.48
C SER A 296 7.93 23.43 10.80
N MET A 297 6.87 22.93 10.19
CA MET A 297 5.89 23.71 9.43
C MET A 297 4.54 23.71 10.14
N ASP A 298 3.84 24.84 10.11
CA ASP A 298 2.43 24.92 10.52
C ASP A 298 1.54 24.42 9.37
N LEU A 299 1.10 23.16 9.46
CA LEU A 299 0.34 22.49 8.41
C LEU A 299 -1.14 22.39 8.73
N GLY A 300 -1.97 22.50 7.68
CA GLY A 300 -3.33 22.02 7.67
C GLY A 300 -3.49 20.85 6.70
N PHE A 301 -4.60 20.11 6.81
CA PHE A 301 -4.81 18.86 6.09
C PHE A 301 -6.16 18.83 5.41
N VAL A 302 -6.18 18.40 4.16
CA VAL A 302 -7.41 18.27 3.36
C VAL A 302 -7.32 17.04 2.46
N ASN A 303 -8.47 16.49 2.11
CA ASN A 303 -8.53 15.51 1.03
C ASN A 303 -8.27 16.18 -0.33
N PHE A 304 -7.98 15.38 -1.34
CA PHE A 304 -8.02 15.85 -2.72
C PHE A 304 -9.44 16.31 -3.07
N PRO A 305 -9.60 17.26 -4.01
CA PRO A 305 -10.91 17.74 -4.40
C PRO A 305 -11.76 16.61 -4.98
N GLY A 306 -12.98 16.48 -4.50
CA GLY A 306 -14.00 15.55 -4.98
C GLY A 306 -15.23 16.28 -5.46
N ALA A 307 -16.10 15.57 -6.18
CA ALA A 307 -17.38 16.13 -6.62
C ALA A 307 -18.33 16.36 -5.45
N ASN A 308 -19.27 17.31 -5.62
CA ASN A 308 -20.29 17.64 -4.62
C ASN A 308 -19.71 18.04 -3.26
N ASP A 309 -18.56 18.74 -3.28
CA ASP A 309 -17.88 19.20 -2.07
C ASP A 309 -17.44 18.07 -1.13
N THR A 310 -17.30 16.88 -1.65
CA THR A 310 -16.72 15.75 -0.94
C THR A 310 -15.23 15.64 -1.24
N GLY A 311 -14.47 15.08 -0.28
CA GLY A 311 -13.06 14.79 -0.51
C GLY A 311 -12.85 13.41 -1.16
N ALA A 312 -11.62 13.17 -1.62
CA ALA A 312 -11.15 11.87 -2.05
C ALA A 312 -9.69 11.68 -1.63
N ASN A 313 -9.30 10.44 -1.36
CA ASN A 313 -7.91 10.10 -1.07
C ASN A 313 -7.57 8.72 -1.64
N SER A 314 -6.27 8.41 -1.74
CA SER A 314 -5.80 7.05 -2.00
C SER A 314 -5.28 6.42 -0.73
N ASN A 315 -5.59 5.14 -0.52
CA ASN A 315 -5.16 4.39 0.64
C ASN A 315 -4.32 3.18 0.19
N TRP A 316 -3.09 3.07 0.72
CA TRP A 316 -2.14 2.01 0.40
C TRP A 316 -2.00 1.08 1.59
N ILE A 317 -2.65 -0.09 1.52
CA ILE A 317 -2.51 -1.10 2.55
C ILE A 317 -1.24 -1.90 2.29
N THR A 318 -0.43 -2.05 3.33
CA THR A 318 0.74 -2.92 3.37
C THR A 318 0.45 -4.07 4.33
N GLY A 319 0.85 -5.26 3.95
CA GLY A 319 0.60 -6.46 4.74
C GLY A 319 1.29 -7.70 4.19
N PHE A 320 0.81 -8.87 4.61
CA PHE A 320 1.42 -10.15 4.26
C PHE A 320 0.66 -10.83 3.12
N MET A 321 1.40 -11.34 2.16
CA MET A 321 0.93 -12.15 1.04
C MET A 321 1.71 -13.45 0.99
N GLY A 322 1.03 -14.58 0.95
CA GLY A 322 1.65 -15.91 0.87
C GLY A 322 1.55 -16.52 -0.52
N PHE A 323 2.48 -17.42 -0.83
CA PHE A 323 2.56 -18.09 -2.13
C PHE A 323 2.65 -19.60 -1.99
N ASP A 324 1.98 -20.33 -2.89
CA ASP A 324 2.12 -21.77 -3.05
C ASP A 324 3.12 -22.07 -4.17
N ASN A 325 4.31 -22.50 -3.78
CA ASN A 325 5.37 -22.94 -4.69
C ASN A 325 5.42 -24.46 -4.85
N GLY A 326 4.30 -25.17 -4.54
CA GLY A 326 4.16 -26.63 -4.66
C GLY A 326 4.57 -27.41 -3.42
N ASP A 327 4.80 -26.75 -2.28
CA ASP A 327 5.10 -27.38 -0.98
C ASP A 327 4.03 -27.03 0.08
N ALA A 328 3.08 -27.93 0.29
CA ALA A 328 1.98 -27.73 1.23
C ALA A 328 2.46 -27.47 2.68
N LYS A 329 3.64 -27.95 3.10
CA LYS A 329 4.16 -27.69 4.44
C LYS A 329 4.66 -26.26 4.57
N LYS A 330 5.26 -25.72 3.51
CA LYS A 330 5.63 -24.29 3.48
C LYS A 330 4.37 -23.41 3.55
N VAL A 331 3.32 -23.73 2.79
CA VAL A 331 2.03 -23.04 2.85
C VAL A 331 1.47 -23.05 4.27
N GLU A 332 1.50 -24.21 4.95
CA GLU A 332 1.06 -24.35 6.32
C GLU A 332 1.88 -23.50 7.29
N VAL A 333 3.23 -23.55 7.20
CA VAL A 333 4.12 -22.77 8.06
C VAL A 333 3.95 -21.25 7.81
N VAL A 334 3.74 -20.83 6.56
CA VAL A 334 3.44 -19.43 6.22
C VAL A 334 2.16 -18.98 6.92
N LYS A 335 1.09 -19.75 6.83
CA LYS A 335 -0.18 -19.45 7.50
C LYS A 335 -0.04 -19.40 9.02
N ASP A 336 0.64 -20.38 9.62
CA ASP A 336 0.89 -20.43 11.05
C ASP A 336 1.74 -19.22 11.51
N PHE A 337 2.75 -18.82 10.73
CA PHE A 337 3.59 -17.64 11.03
C PHE A 337 2.80 -16.33 10.94
N VAL A 338 2.03 -16.15 9.88
CA VAL A 338 1.17 -14.95 9.73
C VAL A 338 0.16 -14.89 10.87
N LYS A 339 -0.54 -15.99 11.15
CA LYS A 339 -1.48 -16.06 12.28
C LYS A 339 -0.80 -15.70 13.61
N PHE A 340 0.41 -16.21 13.86
CA PHE A 340 1.19 -15.92 15.06
C PHE A 340 1.45 -14.41 15.23
N ILE A 341 1.75 -13.68 14.13
CA ILE A 341 1.93 -12.23 14.18
C ILE A 341 0.66 -11.53 14.65
N TYR A 342 -0.50 -11.91 14.10
CA TYR A 342 -1.79 -11.28 14.43
C TYR A 342 -2.32 -11.67 15.82
N GLU A 343 -1.92 -12.81 16.35
CA GLU A 343 -2.28 -13.27 17.70
C GLU A 343 -1.25 -12.85 18.78
N THR A 344 -0.16 -12.18 18.38
CA THR A 344 0.89 -11.69 19.27
C THR A 344 0.87 -10.15 19.30
N PRO A 345 0.28 -9.52 20.33
CA PRO A 345 0.13 -8.06 20.38
C PRO A 345 1.45 -7.30 20.19
N GLU A 346 2.55 -7.79 20.75
CA GLU A 346 3.87 -7.16 20.60
C GLU A 346 4.35 -7.13 19.14
N LEU A 347 3.93 -8.09 18.31
CA LEU A 347 4.27 -8.11 16.88
C LEU A 347 3.29 -7.27 16.06
N LEU A 348 2.00 -7.29 16.40
CA LEU A 348 1.00 -6.48 15.74
C LEU A 348 1.25 -4.97 15.97
N ASP A 349 1.84 -4.60 17.12
CA ASP A 349 2.20 -3.23 17.46
C ASP A 349 3.23 -2.60 16.49
N TYR A 350 3.96 -3.38 15.71
CA TYR A 350 4.82 -2.86 14.63
C TYR A 350 4.03 -2.19 13.50
N ALA A 351 2.71 -2.38 13.44
CA ALA A 351 1.83 -1.62 12.54
C ALA A 351 1.85 -0.10 12.80
N THR A 352 2.43 0.34 13.93
CA THR A 352 2.66 1.76 14.25
C THR A 352 3.67 2.44 13.30
N ALA A 353 4.30 1.70 12.40
CA ALA A 353 5.13 2.26 11.32
C ALA A 353 4.32 3.07 10.28
N GLY A 354 3.02 2.86 10.20
CA GLY A 354 2.06 3.62 9.40
C GLY A 354 0.80 3.90 10.22
N VAL A 355 -0.31 4.11 9.53
CA VAL A 355 -1.64 4.10 10.16
C VAL A 355 -2.03 2.65 10.41
N PRO A 356 -2.11 2.18 11.68
CA PRO A 356 -2.46 0.79 11.92
C PRO A 356 -3.83 0.45 11.33
N CYS A 357 -3.93 -0.63 10.58
CA CYS A 357 -5.22 -1.17 10.14
C CYS A 357 -5.99 -1.80 11.30
N SER A 358 -5.29 -2.22 12.36
CA SER A 358 -5.85 -2.80 13.59
C SER A 358 -6.38 -1.71 14.52
N ARG A 359 -7.65 -1.86 14.94
CA ARG A 359 -8.28 -0.98 15.93
C ARG A 359 -7.60 -1.09 17.30
N SER A 360 -7.24 -2.29 17.71
CA SER A 360 -6.58 -2.52 19.00
C SER A 360 -5.20 -1.87 19.09
N VAL A 361 -4.44 -1.80 18.00
CA VAL A 361 -3.17 -1.05 17.95
C VAL A 361 -3.44 0.46 17.99
N THR A 362 -4.45 0.94 17.25
CA THR A 362 -4.85 2.36 17.29
C THR A 362 -5.32 2.78 18.68
N GLU A 363 -6.03 1.93 19.41
CA GLU A 363 -6.44 2.19 20.78
C GLU A 363 -5.24 2.32 21.73
N ARG A 364 -4.20 1.50 21.54
CA ARG A 364 -2.97 1.55 22.38
C ARG A 364 -2.04 2.69 22.04
N TYR A 365 -1.92 3.05 20.78
CA TYR A 365 -0.87 3.94 20.29
C TYR A 365 -1.35 5.16 19.50
N GLY A 366 -2.64 5.29 19.23
CA GLY A 366 -3.19 6.33 18.35
C GLY A 366 -2.81 7.76 18.75
N ASP A 367 -2.61 8.02 20.06
CA ASP A 367 -2.16 9.33 20.54
C ASP A 367 -0.65 9.58 20.32
N LYS A 368 0.11 8.56 19.95
CA LYS A 368 1.55 8.63 19.70
C LYS A 368 1.91 8.59 18.21
N ILE A 369 0.96 8.24 17.35
CA ILE A 369 1.12 8.20 15.90
C ILE A 369 0.43 9.43 15.34
N ASN A 370 1.21 10.28 14.66
CA ASN A 370 0.67 11.52 14.12
C ASN A 370 -0.53 11.23 13.20
N MET A 371 -1.66 11.87 13.49
CA MET A 371 -2.90 11.80 12.70
C MET A 371 -3.50 10.40 12.50
N SER A 372 -3.12 9.38 13.25
CA SER A 372 -3.64 8.02 13.00
C SER A 372 -5.16 7.93 13.18
N ARG A 373 -5.72 8.65 14.15
CA ARG A 373 -7.17 8.70 14.40
C ARG A 373 -7.91 9.43 13.28
N GLN A 374 -7.32 10.53 12.79
CA GLN A 374 -7.85 11.31 11.67
C GLN A 374 -7.85 10.50 10.38
N PHE A 375 -6.75 9.82 10.08
CA PHE A 375 -6.66 8.92 8.92
C PHE A 375 -7.68 7.78 8.99
N LEU A 376 -7.86 7.18 10.16
CA LEU A 376 -8.85 6.11 10.34
C LEU A 376 -10.28 6.62 10.12
N ALA A 377 -10.61 7.81 10.66
CA ALA A 377 -11.90 8.45 10.41
C ALA A 377 -12.10 8.85 8.94
N ASN A 378 -11.01 9.09 8.22
CA ASN A 378 -11.00 9.54 6.82
C ASN A 378 -11.07 8.39 5.80
N GLU A 379 -11.08 7.12 6.21
CA GLU A 379 -11.14 5.95 5.31
C GLU A 379 -12.35 5.97 4.37
N ALA A 380 -13.46 6.58 4.79
CA ALA A 380 -14.67 6.68 3.96
C ALA A 380 -14.48 7.46 2.64
N TYR A 381 -13.44 8.28 2.56
CA TYR A 381 -13.07 9.06 1.36
C TYR A 381 -12.05 8.34 0.47
N SER A 382 -11.60 7.14 0.86
CA SER A 382 -10.64 6.36 0.07
C SER A 382 -11.29 5.81 -1.20
N VAL A 383 -10.60 5.97 -2.33
CA VAL A 383 -11.07 5.50 -3.63
C VAL A 383 -10.27 4.29 -4.08
N ASP A 384 -10.95 3.32 -4.68
CA ASP A 384 -10.28 2.24 -5.40
C ASP A 384 -9.78 2.78 -6.74
N PHE A 385 -8.50 2.65 -7.00
CA PHE A 385 -7.83 3.05 -8.24
C PHE A 385 -7.19 1.86 -8.99
N THR A 386 -7.35 0.64 -8.50
CA THR A 386 -6.81 -0.58 -9.12
C THR A 386 -7.87 -1.46 -9.79
N ALA A 387 -9.10 -1.40 -9.31
CA ALA A 387 -10.23 -2.27 -9.70
C ALA A 387 -9.82 -3.76 -9.76
N ASN A 388 -8.95 -4.20 -8.84
CA ASN A 388 -8.38 -5.56 -8.82
C ASN A 388 -7.80 -6.01 -10.17
N ASN A 389 -7.14 -5.11 -10.89
CA ASN A 389 -6.55 -5.41 -12.18
C ASN A 389 -5.26 -6.23 -12.04
N PRO A 390 -5.18 -7.43 -12.63
CA PRO A 390 -3.98 -8.28 -12.54
C PRO A 390 -2.73 -7.65 -13.15
N ASN A 391 -2.87 -6.80 -14.16
CA ASN A 391 -1.76 -6.12 -14.82
C ASN A 391 -1.72 -4.62 -14.47
N TRP A 392 -1.84 -4.29 -13.19
CA TRP A 392 -1.86 -2.89 -12.75
C TRP A 392 -0.60 -2.10 -13.15
N SER A 393 0.58 -2.74 -13.13
CA SER A 393 1.82 -2.11 -13.60
C SER A 393 1.75 -1.70 -15.07
N GLY A 394 1.14 -2.52 -15.92
CA GLY A 394 0.90 -2.20 -17.31
C GLY A 394 -0.09 -1.05 -17.51
N VAL A 395 -1.16 -1.01 -16.69
CA VAL A 395 -2.12 0.10 -16.68
C VAL A 395 -1.42 1.40 -16.32
N ARG A 396 -0.58 1.42 -15.27
CA ARG A 396 0.19 2.59 -14.89
C ARG A 396 1.10 3.09 -16.02
N ALA A 397 1.74 2.15 -16.73
CA ALA A 397 2.59 2.48 -17.87
C ALA A 397 1.81 3.10 -19.04
N ALA A 398 0.54 2.69 -19.24
CA ALA A 398 -0.33 3.26 -20.26
C ALA A 398 -0.97 4.60 -19.85
N PHE A 399 -1.13 4.85 -18.55
CA PHE A 399 -1.85 6.01 -18.01
C PHE A 399 -1.05 7.31 -18.12
N TRP A 400 0.17 7.33 -17.59
CA TRP A 400 0.91 8.58 -17.43
C TRP A 400 1.26 9.32 -18.74
N PRO A 401 1.50 8.64 -19.91
CA PRO A 401 1.82 9.34 -21.15
C PRO A 401 0.71 10.27 -21.62
N HIS A 402 -0.57 9.91 -21.43
CA HIS A 402 -1.69 10.76 -21.77
C HIS A 402 -1.80 11.98 -20.87
N ILE A 403 -1.46 11.85 -19.58
CA ILE A 403 -1.40 13.02 -18.68
C ILE A 403 -0.26 13.94 -19.08
N HIS A 404 0.91 13.41 -19.47
CA HIS A 404 2.01 14.19 -20.00
C HIS A 404 1.61 14.94 -21.28
N ALA A 405 1.02 14.24 -22.25
CA ALA A 405 0.55 14.82 -23.51
C ALA A 405 -0.53 15.89 -23.31
N LEU A 406 -1.42 15.69 -22.32
CA LEU A 406 -2.42 16.69 -21.93
C LEU A 406 -1.74 17.95 -21.40
N LEU A 407 -0.80 17.84 -20.46
CA LEU A 407 -0.11 19.00 -19.87
C LEU A 407 0.69 19.75 -20.93
N THR A 408 1.43 19.07 -21.81
CA THR A 408 2.21 19.68 -22.89
C THR A 408 1.34 20.24 -24.02
N GLY A 409 0.05 19.90 -24.07
CA GLY A 409 -0.88 20.34 -25.11
C GLY A 409 -0.79 19.52 -26.42
N GLU A 410 -0.12 18.36 -26.36
CA GLU A 410 -0.10 17.40 -27.48
C GLU A 410 -1.45 16.71 -27.63
N GLU A 411 -2.22 16.55 -26.53
CA GLU A 411 -3.58 16.05 -26.51
C GLU A 411 -4.53 17.07 -25.89
N THR A 412 -5.77 17.16 -26.42
CA THR A 412 -6.87 17.83 -25.74
C THR A 412 -7.42 16.93 -24.62
N ALA A 413 -8.26 17.47 -23.74
CA ALA A 413 -8.90 16.68 -22.68
C ALA A 413 -9.75 15.52 -23.25
N GLU A 414 -10.42 15.73 -24.38
CA GLU A 414 -11.21 14.69 -25.06
C GLU A 414 -10.28 13.61 -25.66
N GLN A 415 -9.16 13.99 -26.26
CA GLN A 415 -8.19 13.06 -26.80
C GLN A 415 -7.53 12.24 -25.69
N ALA A 416 -7.12 12.88 -24.61
CA ALA A 416 -6.55 12.21 -23.45
C ALA A 416 -7.56 11.24 -22.81
N ALA A 417 -8.83 11.63 -22.65
CA ALA A 417 -9.88 10.76 -22.12
C ALA A 417 -10.09 9.51 -23.01
N ALA A 418 -10.18 9.71 -24.34
CA ALA A 418 -10.33 8.61 -25.28
C ALA A 418 -9.09 7.70 -25.32
N GLY A 419 -7.88 8.29 -25.26
CA GLY A 419 -6.62 7.55 -25.24
C GLY A 419 -6.46 6.72 -23.96
N LEU A 420 -6.75 7.31 -22.79
CA LEU A 420 -6.74 6.63 -21.50
C LEU A 420 -7.68 5.43 -21.49
N ASP A 421 -8.93 5.59 -21.97
CA ASP A 421 -9.87 4.48 -22.06
C ASP A 421 -9.37 3.40 -23.04
N ALA A 422 -8.83 3.78 -24.19
CA ALA A 422 -8.35 2.83 -25.18
C ALA A 422 -7.13 2.05 -24.68
N ASP A 423 -6.08 2.72 -24.24
CA ASP A 423 -4.79 2.11 -23.94
C ASP A 423 -4.79 1.39 -22.60
N CYS A 424 -5.40 1.97 -21.55
CA CYS A 424 -5.54 1.29 -20.27
C CYS A 424 -6.46 0.07 -20.40
N ASN A 425 -7.57 0.16 -21.13
CA ASN A 425 -8.48 -0.98 -21.33
C ASN A 425 -7.87 -2.07 -22.22
N ALA A 426 -7.01 -1.73 -23.18
CA ALA A 426 -6.25 -2.73 -23.92
C ALA A 426 -5.35 -3.56 -23.00
N VAL A 427 -4.72 -2.92 -22.02
CA VAL A 427 -3.92 -3.62 -21.00
C VAL A 427 -4.82 -4.46 -20.07
N ILE A 428 -5.93 -3.89 -19.58
CA ILE A 428 -6.85 -4.59 -18.67
C ILE A 428 -7.42 -5.86 -19.34
N THR A 429 -7.83 -5.74 -20.59
CA THR A 429 -8.46 -6.84 -21.34
C THR A 429 -7.46 -7.84 -21.94
N SER A 430 -6.16 -7.53 -21.91
CA SER A 430 -5.11 -8.45 -22.37
C SER A 430 -4.96 -9.69 -21.48
N VAL A 431 -5.51 -9.65 -20.26
CA VAL A 431 -5.49 -10.75 -19.30
C VAL A 431 -6.91 -11.19 -18.96
N ASP A 432 -7.11 -12.50 -18.74
CA ASP A 432 -8.39 -13.02 -18.26
C ASP A 432 -8.47 -12.79 -16.73
N ARG A 433 -9.22 -11.78 -16.32
CA ARG A 433 -9.36 -11.39 -14.90
C ARG A 433 -10.04 -12.46 -14.04
N LYS A 434 -10.60 -13.50 -14.65
CA LYS A 434 -11.31 -14.60 -13.97
C LYS A 434 -10.51 -15.91 -13.93
N LEU A 435 -9.28 -15.91 -14.44
CA LEU A 435 -8.55 -17.16 -14.71
C LEU A 435 -8.36 -18.05 -13.47
N HIS A 436 -8.34 -17.52 -12.28
CA HIS A 436 -8.16 -18.26 -11.01
C HIS A 436 -9.18 -17.85 -9.92
N GLU A 437 -10.35 -17.38 -10.30
CA GLU A 437 -11.46 -17.11 -9.40
C GLU A 437 -12.11 -18.38 -8.82
#